data_46f058651c22a49cccabed86d8285291
#
_entry.id   46f058651c22a49cccabed86d8285291
#
_cell.length_a   1.000
_cell.length_b   1.000
_cell.length_c   1.000
_cell.angle_alpha   90.00
_cell.angle_beta   90.00
_cell.angle_gamma   90.00
#
_symmetry.space_group_name_H-M   'P 1'
#
loop_
_entity.id
_entity.type
_entity.pdbx_description
1 polymer ?
#
loop_
_entity_poly.entity_id
_entity_poly.type
_entity_poly.pdbx_seq_one_letter_code
_entity_poly.pdbx_strand_id
1 'polypeptide(L)'
;LLQQVDTAGRTVIKQWLMESGAVSASFYSKGIFFDNGDSIAYYQKRHGTGDADHAVLLVGWDDNYSRENFQKSCQPKSDGAWLVRNSWGADDVGGGYFWLSYEEASLCEAARFQMTQDSTPVARYQYDGSVSYANVNFSAAANVFTAEKSGKLTEVMFPMTSNNSQGGWYTISVYRLKNNAQSPVDGTKLCSKQG
;
A
#
# COMPACT_ATOMS: atom_id res chain seq x y z
N LEU A 1 9.33 4.74 4.38
CA LEU A 1 9.18 4.27 2.99
C LEU A 1 10.54 4.15 2.33
N LEU A 2 10.87 2.97 1.81
CA LEU A 2 12.03 2.71 0.96
C LEU A 2 11.57 2.62 -0.49
N GLN A 3 12.01 3.53 -1.33
CA GLN A 3 11.65 3.54 -2.76
C GLN A 3 12.31 2.38 -3.53
N GLN A 4 13.48 1.94 -3.08
CA GLN A 4 14.25 0.86 -3.67
C GLN A 4 14.79 -0.05 -2.57
N VAL A 5 14.87 -1.35 -2.82
CA VAL A 5 15.37 -2.34 -1.86
C VAL A 5 16.73 -2.86 -2.32
N ASP A 6 17.77 -2.12 -1.96
CA ASP A 6 19.16 -2.55 -2.10
C ASP A 6 19.65 -3.35 -0.86
N THR A 7 20.92 -3.64 -0.78
CA THR A 7 21.50 -4.39 0.35
C THR A 7 21.31 -3.68 1.70
N ALA A 8 21.39 -2.35 1.73
CA ALA A 8 21.13 -1.57 2.94
C ALA A 8 19.63 -1.61 3.30
N GLY A 9 18.77 -1.49 2.31
CA GLY A 9 17.32 -1.62 2.44
C GLY A 9 16.89 -2.97 2.99
N ARG A 10 17.57 -4.07 2.61
CA ARG A 10 17.30 -5.41 3.20
C ARG A 10 17.47 -5.43 4.71
N THR A 11 18.54 -4.82 5.23
CA THR A 11 18.76 -4.74 6.69
C THR A 11 17.64 -3.97 7.38
N VAL A 12 17.22 -2.85 6.81
CA VAL A 12 16.12 -2.04 7.33
C VAL A 12 14.80 -2.81 7.32
N ILE A 13 14.49 -3.54 6.24
CA ILE A 13 13.27 -4.35 6.15
C ILE A 13 13.28 -5.46 7.20
N LYS A 14 14.39 -6.17 7.39
CA LYS A 14 14.51 -7.19 8.45
C LYS A 14 14.26 -6.62 9.84
N GLN A 15 14.82 -5.44 10.12
CA GLN A 15 14.54 -4.74 11.37
C GLN A 15 13.05 -4.40 11.49
N TRP A 16 12.42 -3.88 10.45
CA TRP A 16 10.98 -3.58 10.45
C TRP A 16 10.11 -4.80 10.65
N LEU A 17 10.49 -5.95 10.05
CA LEU A 17 9.80 -7.22 10.26
C LEU A 17 9.87 -7.66 11.73
N MET A 18 11.03 -7.53 12.36
CA MET A 18 11.20 -7.83 13.79
C MET A 18 10.39 -6.91 14.71
N GLU A 19 10.26 -5.63 14.34
CA GLU A 19 9.56 -4.62 15.13
C GLU A 19 8.03 -4.62 14.91
N SER A 20 7.56 -4.92 13.69
CA SER A 20 6.17 -4.70 13.27
C SER A 20 5.48 -5.95 12.71
N GLY A 21 6.22 -7.04 12.48
CA GLY A 21 5.70 -8.31 12.00
C GLY A 21 5.43 -8.38 10.49
N ALA A 22 5.22 -7.26 9.81
CA ALA A 22 4.98 -7.22 8.37
C ALA A 22 5.42 -5.89 7.76
N VAL A 23 5.84 -5.95 6.49
CA VAL A 23 6.25 -4.81 5.67
C VAL A 23 5.52 -4.87 4.34
N SER A 24 4.76 -3.82 3.99
CA SER A 24 4.16 -3.69 2.66
C SER A 24 5.24 -3.40 1.65
N ALA A 25 5.14 -3.99 0.46
CA ALA A 25 6.05 -3.72 -0.65
C ALA A 25 5.34 -3.95 -1.99
N SER A 26 5.91 -3.39 -3.06
CA SER A 26 5.45 -3.61 -4.43
C SER A 26 6.53 -4.30 -5.26
N PHE A 27 6.12 -5.11 -6.24
CA PHE A 27 7.03 -5.76 -7.17
C PHE A 27 6.34 -6.04 -8.52
N TYR A 28 7.10 -6.47 -9.53
CA TYR A 28 6.54 -6.92 -10.82
C TYR A 28 6.07 -8.37 -10.72
N SER A 29 4.78 -8.62 -10.91
CA SER A 29 4.14 -9.92 -10.64
C SER A 29 3.85 -10.78 -11.87
N LYS A 30 4.06 -10.25 -13.07
CA LYS A 30 3.71 -10.98 -14.34
C LYS A 30 4.75 -12.01 -14.78
N GLY A 31 5.68 -12.37 -13.90
CA GLY A 31 6.62 -13.44 -14.13
C GLY A 31 6.05 -14.82 -13.78
N ILE A 32 6.94 -15.79 -13.71
CA ILE A 32 6.57 -17.17 -13.39
C ILE A 32 6.78 -17.43 -11.91
N PHE A 33 5.69 -17.75 -11.23
CA PHE A 33 5.73 -18.34 -9.89
C PHE A 33 6.06 -19.83 -10.05
N PHE A 34 7.25 -20.20 -9.64
CA PHE A 34 7.79 -21.54 -9.83
C PHE A 34 7.50 -22.43 -8.62
N ASP A 35 6.72 -23.47 -8.83
CA ASP A 35 6.51 -24.53 -7.83
C ASP A 35 7.67 -25.53 -7.90
N ASN A 36 8.43 -25.63 -6.82
CA ASN A 36 9.56 -26.58 -6.69
C ASN A 36 9.19 -27.88 -5.95
N GLY A 37 7.91 -28.06 -5.63
CA GLY A 37 7.36 -29.19 -4.90
C GLY A 37 7.24 -28.97 -3.38
N ASP A 38 8.09 -28.12 -2.81
CA ASP A 38 8.08 -27.78 -1.38
C ASP A 38 7.53 -26.38 -1.13
N SER A 39 7.70 -25.47 -2.08
CA SER A 39 7.30 -24.09 -1.97
C SER A 39 7.18 -23.42 -3.33
N ILE A 40 6.56 -22.24 -3.34
CA ILE A 40 6.50 -21.38 -4.52
C ILE A 40 7.63 -20.36 -4.43
N ALA A 41 8.39 -20.18 -5.50
CA ALA A 41 9.49 -19.25 -5.60
C ALA A 41 9.32 -18.31 -6.80
N TYR A 42 9.71 -17.05 -6.64
CA TYR A 42 9.62 -16.02 -7.67
C TYR A 42 10.90 -15.22 -7.81
N TYR A 43 11.35 -15.08 -9.03
CA TYR A 43 12.45 -14.19 -9.42
C TYR A 43 12.32 -13.79 -10.87
N GLN A 44 12.53 -12.51 -11.18
CA GLN A 44 12.60 -11.97 -12.54
C GLN A 44 13.86 -11.11 -12.73
N LYS A 45 14.65 -11.45 -13.75
CA LYS A 45 15.94 -10.82 -13.99
C LYS A 45 15.86 -9.47 -14.73
N ARG A 46 14.74 -9.17 -15.39
CA ARG A 46 14.66 -8.12 -16.42
C ARG A 46 13.88 -6.88 -16.03
N HIS A 47 13.24 -6.86 -14.89
CA HIS A 47 12.36 -5.78 -14.48
C HIS A 47 12.97 -4.97 -13.34
N GLY A 48 12.75 -3.66 -13.37
CA GLY A 48 13.15 -2.72 -12.32
C GLY A 48 11.96 -2.19 -11.52
N THR A 49 12.22 -1.30 -10.60
CA THR A 49 11.19 -0.72 -9.72
C THR A 49 10.07 0.02 -10.47
N GLY A 50 10.35 0.55 -11.66
CA GLY A 50 9.35 1.21 -12.51
C GLY A 50 8.33 0.24 -13.15
N ASP A 51 8.57 -1.06 -13.10
CA ASP A 51 7.68 -2.09 -13.66
C ASP A 51 6.76 -2.71 -12.60
N ALA A 52 6.90 -2.35 -11.32
CA ALA A 52 6.09 -2.89 -10.22
C ALA A 52 4.60 -2.65 -10.47
N ASP A 53 3.82 -3.73 -10.37
CA ASP A 53 2.38 -3.75 -10.67
C ASP A 53 1.54 -4.46 -9.61
N HIS A 54 2.17 -4.94 -8.53
CA HIS A 54 1.51 -5.74 -7.51
C HIS A 54 2.02 -5.43 -6.12
N ALA A 55 1.09 -5.25 -5.18
CA ALA A 55 1.38 -4.99 -3.78
C ALA A 55 1.19 -6.25 -2.93
N VAL A 56 2.14 -6.49 -2.02
CA VAL A 56 2.21 -7.66 -1.16
C VAL A 56 2.69 -7.31 0.24
N LEU A 57 2.72 -8.30 1.14
CA LEU A 57 3.33 -8.17 2.45
C LEU A 57 4.57 -9.08 2.55
N LEU A 58 5.71 -8.52 2.87
CA LEU A 58 6.85 -9.26 3.38
C LEU A 58 6.56 -9.62 4.84
N VAL A 59 6.63 -10.90 5.17
CA VAL A 59 6.28 -11.42 6.51
C VAL A 59 7.40 -12.21 7.16
N GLY A 60 8.51 -12.38 6.44
CA GLY A 60 9.70 -13.07 6.93
C GLY A 60 10.81 -13.07 5.89
N TRP A 61 11.87 -13.80 6.20
CA TRP A 61 13.00 -14.03 5.30
C TRP A 61 13.76 -15.31 5.70
N ASP A 62 14.54 -15.82 4.75
CA ASP A 62 15.57 -16.82 4.99
C ASP A 62 16.81 -16.46 4.18
N ASP A 63 17.93 -16.19 4.87
CA ASP A 63 19.20 -15.84 4.24
C ASP A 63 19.85 -17.03 3.53
N ASN A 64 19.45 -18.26 3.89
CA ASN A 64 19.94 -19.50 3.32
C ASN A 64 18.94 -20.15 2.35
N TYR A 65 17.82 -19.47 2.02
CA TYR A 65 16.90 -20.01 1.02
C TYR A 65 17.62 -20.23 -0.29
N SER A 66 17.77 -21.51 -0.66
CA SER A 66 18.65 -21.89 -1.76
C SER A 66 18.18 -21.31 -3.09
N ARG A 67 19.10 -20.73 -3.85
CA ARG A 67 18.87 -20.31 -5.23
C ARG A 67 18.38 -21.47 -6.12
N GLU A 68 18.69 -22.70 -5.76
CA GLU A 68 18.25 -23.88 -6.51
C GLU A 68 16.73 -24.12 -6.45
N ASN A 69 16.05 -23.49 -5.50
CA ASN A 69 14.59 -23.52 -5.38
C ASN A 69 13.87 -22.63 -6.43
N PHE A 70 14.61 -21.79 -7.15
CA PHE A 70 14.07 -20.96 -8.21
C PHE A 70 14.14 -21.67 -9.57
N GLN A 71 13.32 -21.20 -10.52
CA GLN A 71 13.31 -21.75 -11.87
C GLN A 71 14.69 -21.68 -12.51
N LYS A 72 15.21 -22.82 -12.99
CA LYS A 72 16.57 -22.93 -13.54
C LYS A 72 16.85 -22.00 -14.72
N SER A 73 15.85 -21.70 -15.54
CA SER A 73 15.98 -20.77 -16.67
C SER A 73 16.08 -19.30 -16.27
N CYS A 74 15.66 -18.99 -15.04
CA CYS A 74 15.73 -17.64 -14.45
C CYS A 74 16.08 -17.77 -12.97
N GLN A 75 17.34 -18.08 -12.66
CA GLN A 75 17.83 -18.35 -11.33
C GLN A 75 18.59 -17.14 -10.79
N PRO A 76 18.41 -16.75 -9.50
CA PRO A 76 19.25 -15.75 -8.87
C PRO A 76 20.71 -16.23 -8.75
N LYS A 77 21.63 -15.29 -8.54
CA LYS A 77 23.07 -15.60 -8.43
C LYS A 77 23.45 -16.10 -7.03
N SER A 78 22.72 -15.66 -6.01
CA SER A 78 22.97 -15.97 -4.61
C SER A 78 21.72 -16.51 -3.92
N ASP A 79 21.92 -17.16 -2.79
CA ASP A 79 20.88 -17.57 -1.86
C ASP A 79 20.25 -16.38 -1.16
N GLY A 80 19.09 -16.62 -0.54
CA GLY A 80 18.34 -15.67 0.25
C GLY A 80 17.07 -15.17 -0.42
N ALA A 81 16.00 -15.17 0.36
CA ALA A 81 14.69 -14.75 -0.12
C ALA A 81 13.84 -14.14 1.01
N TRP A 82 12.85 -13.37 0.60
CA TRP A 82 11.75 -12.88 1.42
C TRP A 82 10.62 -13.89 1.41
N LEU A 83 10.04 -14.18 2.57
CA LEU A 83 8.74 -14.83 2.64
C LEU A 83 7.67 -13.78 2.45
N VAL A 84 6.86 -13.97 1.42
CA VAL A 84 5.83 -13.03 0.97
C VAL A 84 4.45 -13.61 1.20
N ARG A 85 3.56 -12.82 1.80
CA ARG A 85 2.13 -13.07 1.80
C ARG A 85 1.49 -12.38 0.62
N ASN A 86 0.88 -13.19 -0.27
CA ASN A 86 0.16 -12.68 -1.42
C ASN A 86 -1.23 -12.12 -1.02
N SER A 87 -1.79 -11.25 -1.86
CA SER A 87 -3.13 -10.68 -1.69
C SER A 87 -4.24 -11.47 -2.38
N TRP A 88 -3.93 -12.61 -3.01
CA TRP A 88 -4.90 -13.43 -3.77
C TRP A 88 -5.68 -14.45 -2.93
N GLY A 89 -5.41 -14.52 -1.63
CA GLY A 89 -6.11 -15.41 -0.70
C GLY A 89 -5.34 -16.68 -0.36
N ALA A 90 -5.92 -17.47 0.55
CA ALA A 90 -5.29 -18.70 1.03
C ALA A 90 -5.50 -19.89 0.08
N ASP A 91 -6.46 -19.79 -0.83
CA ASP A 91 -6.74 -20.81 -1.86
C ASP A 91 -5.80 -20.69 -3.07
N ASP A 92 -4.95 -19.67 -3.08
CA ASP A 92 -3.93 -19.47 -4.10
C ASP A 92 -2.76 -20.44 -3.91
N VAL A 93 -1.96 -20.59 -4.95
CA VAL A 93 -0.77 -21.45 -5.00
C VAL A 93 0.14 -21.15 -3.79
N GLY A 94 0.61 -22.19 -3.12
CA GLY A 94 1.43 -22.05 -1.91
C GLY A 94 0.66 -21.60 -0.66
N GLY A 95 -0.69 -21.74 -0.63
CA GLY A 95 -1.51 -21.28 0.49
C GLY A 95 -1.50 -19.76 0.64
N GLY A 96 -1.25 -19.04 -0.45
CA GLY A 96 -1.12 -17.59 -0.48
C GLY A 96 0.24 -17.07 -0.02
N TYR A 97 1.28 -17.91 0.00
CA TYR A 97 2.65 -17.53 0.31
C TYR A 97 3.61 -17.95 -0.80
N PHE A 98 4.68 -17.16 -0.97
CA PHE A 98 5.79 -17.50 -1.87
C PHE A 98 7.11 -16.88 -1.39
N TRP A 99 8.22 -17.39 -1.93
CA TRP A 99 9.55 -16.87 -1.69
C TRP A 99 9.99 -15.95 -2.83
N LEU A 100 10.32 -14.72 -2.50
CA LEU A 100 10.80 -13.71 -3.44
C LEU A 100 12.29 -13.53 -3.27
N SER A 101 13.07 -13.76 -4.34
CA SER A 101 14.52 -13.61 -4.26
C SER A 101 14.94 -12.22 -3.77
N TYR A 102 16.01 -12.16 -2.98
CA TYR A 102 16.66 -10.89 -2.63
C TYR A 102 17.19 -10.12 -3.85
N GLU A 103 17.41 -10.82 -4.96
CA GLU A 103 17.87 -10.23 -6.21
C GLU A 103 16.73 -9.71 -7.11
N GLU A 104 15.48 -9.76 -6.64
CA GLU A 104 14.36 -9.21 -7.38
C GLU A 104 14.45 -7.67 -7.46
N ALA A 105 14.89 -7.18 -8.62
CA ALA A 105 15.20 -5.76 -8.81
C ALA A 105 13.96 -4.86 -8.89
N SER A 106 12.78 -5.45 -9.09
CA SER A 106 11.51 -4.69 -9.12
C SER A 106 10.94 -4.44 -7.72
N LEU A 107 11.47 -5.06 -6.68
CA LEU A 107 11.00 -4.86 -5.31
C LEU A 107 11.25 -3.42 -4.86
N CYS A 108 10.16 -2.73 -4.51
CA CYS A 108 10.18 -1.31 -4.19
C CYS A 108 9.06 -0.92 -3.22
N GLU A 109 9.02 0.36 -2.88
CA GLU A 109 7.96 0.97 -2.04
C GLU A 109 7.76 0.26 -0.70
N ALA A 110 8.86 -0.28 -0.14
CA ALA A 110 8.77 -0.97 1.13
C ALA A 110 8.39 0.01 2.26
N ALA A 111 7.32 -0.31 2.98
CA ALA A 111 6.79 0.52 4.05
C ALA A 111 6.32 -0.33 5.24
N ARG A 112 6.63 0.13 6.45
CA ARG A 112 6.00 -0.40 7.65
C ARG A 112 4.87 0.51 8.11
N PHE A 113 3.86 -0.09 8.71
CA PHE A 113 2.78 0.62 9.36
C PHE A 113 2.93 0.46 10.88
N GLN A 114 2.85 1.56 11.58
CA GLN A 114 2.80 1.55 13.03
C GLN A 114 1.39 1.91 13.46
N MET A 115 0.73 1.01 14.17
CA MET A 115 -0.55 1.28 14.78
C MET A 115 -0.33 1.73 16.22
N THR A 116 -0.81 2.92 16.55
CA THR A 116 -0.91 3.38 17.93
C THR A 116 -2.34 3.15 18.41
N GLN A 117 -2.48 2.55 19.58
CA GLN A 117 -3.79 2.47 20.20
C GLN A 117 -4.15 3.88 20.71
N ASP A 118 -5.03 4.55 19.96
CA ASP A 118 -5.64 5.78 20.46
C ASP A 118 -6.81 5.39 21.39
N SER A 119 -6.74 5.79 22.63
CA SER A 119 -7.80 5.58 23.62
C SER A 119 -9.00 6.52 23.42
N THR A 120 -8.88 7.50 22.55
CA THR A 120 -9.96 8.43 22.23
C THR A 120 -10.89 7.81 21.19
N PRO A 121 -12.16 7.59 21.50
CA PRO A 121 -13.12 7.07 20.50
C PRO A 121 -13.27 8.08 19.36
N VAL A 122 -12.77 7.74 18.19
CA VAL A 122 -12.96 8.54 16.97
C VAL A 122 -13.88 7.81 16.01
N ALA A 123 -14.91 8.50 15.52
CA ALA A 123 -15.69 8.05 14.39
C ALA A 123 -14.99 8.47 13.10
N ARG A 124 -14.81 7.54 12.17
CA ARG A 124 -14.23 7.80 10.83
C ARG A 124 -15.31 7.56 9.79
N TYR A 125 -15.44 8.51 8.89
CA TYR A 125 -16.39 8.45 7.78
C TYR A 125 -15.61 8.54 6.48
N GLN A 126 -15.74 7.55 5.61
CA GLN A 126 -15.05 7.49 4.32
C GLN A 126 -15.87 6.69 3.30
N TYR A 127 -15.70 7.01 2.02
CA TYR A 127 -16.28 6.26 0.89
C TYR A 127 -15.23 5.49 0.09
N ASP A 128 -13.96 5.75 0.31
CA ASP A 128 -12.81 5.24 -0.42
C ASP A 128 -12.25 3.93 0.17
N GLY A 129 -13.12 3.07 0.67
CA GLY A 129 -12.75 1.73 1.14
C GLY A 129 -12.28 0.78 0.04
N SER A 130 -12.10 1.25 -1.19
CA SER A 130 -11.69 0.48 -2.35
C SER A 130 -10.66 1.24 -3.19
N VAL A 131 -9.71 0.50 -3.71
CA VAL A 131 -8.49 0.97 -4.38
C VAL A 131 -8.63 1.44 -5.83
N SER A 132 -9.80 1.81 -6.29
CA SER A 132 -9.95 2.37 -7.64
C SER A 132 -9.92 3.88 -7.59
N TYR A 133 -8.88 4.48 -8.16
CA TYR A 133 -8.79 5.92 -8.37
C TYR A 133 -9.15 6.25 -9.81
N ALA A 134 -10.13 7.13 -10.00
CA ALA A 134 -10.31 7.79 -11.26
C ALA A 134 -9.74 9.21 -11.15
N ASN A 135 -8.76 9.54 -11.98
CA ASN A 135 -8.33 10.93 -12.15
C ASN A 135 -9.38 11.67 -12.94
N VAL A 136 -10.10 12.54 -12.28
CA VAL A 136 -11.12 13.37 -12.90
C VAL A 136 -10.80 14.83 -12.62
N ASN A 137 -10.83 15.65 -13.66
CA ASN A 137 -10.64 17.07 -13.55
C ASN A 137 -11.94 17.72 -13.07
N PHE A 138 -12.05 17.94 -11.77
CA PHE A 138 -13.14 18.69 -11.16
C PHE A 138 -12.64 20.03 -10.63
N SER A 139 -13.47 21.05 -10.74
CA SER A 139 -13.27 22.30 -10.02
C SER A 139 -13.65 22.19 -8.54
N ALA A 140 -14.50 21.24 -8.18
CA ALA A 140 -14.90 20.93 -6.82
C ALA A 140 -15.41 19.48 -6.70
N ALA A 141 -15.20 18.88 -5.54
CA ALA A 141 -15.75 17.59 -5.15
C ALA A 141 -16.30 17.68 -3.73
N ALA A 142 -17.28 16.85 -3.40
CA ALA A 142 -17.85 16.82 -2.06
C ALA A 142 -18.26 15.40 -1.68
N ASN A 143 -18.08 15.08 -0.39
CA ASN A 143 -18.63 13.89 0.27
C ASN A 143 -19.63 14.32 1.34
N VAL A 144 -20.73 13.60 1.46
CA VAL A 144 -21.76 13.82 2.46
C VAL A 144 -21.80 12.64 3.40
N PHE A 145 -21.67 12.90 4.70
CA PHE A 145 -21.71 11.90 5.75
C PHE A 145 -22.80 12.19 6.74
N THR A 146 -23.42 11.15 7.30
CA THR A 146 -24.32 11.26 8.44
C THR A 146 -23.56 10.93 9.71
N ALA A 147 -23.40 11.90 10.58
CA ALA A 147 -22.77 11.68 11.87
C ALA A 147 -23.70 10.86 12.79
N GLU A 148 -23.23 9.73 13.30
CA GLU A 148 -23.99 8.89 14.23
C GLU A 148 -24.10 9.48 15.63
N LYS A 149 -23.15 10.34 15.99
CA LYS A 149 -23.07 11.01 17.30
C LYS A 149 -22.60 12.44 17.14
N SER A 150 -22.99 13.27 18.10
CA SER A 150 -22.43 14.62 18.22
C SER A 150 -20.94 14.55 18.57
N GLY A 151 -20.12 15.33 17.91
CA GLY A 151 -18.69 15.33 18.13
C GLY A 151 -18.00 16.53 17.47
N LYS A 152 -16.69 16.60 17.64
CA LYS A 152 -15.84 17.60 17.02
C LYS A 152 -15.15 16.98 15.81
N LEU A 153 -15.25 17.61 14.65
CA LEU A 153 -14.41 17.27 13.50
C LEU A 153 -12.97 17.72 13.79
N THR A 154 -12.04 16.79 13.84
CA THR A 154 -10.63 17.03 14.17
C THR A 154 -9.74 17.02 12.95
N GLU A 155 -10.10 16.21 11.93
CA GLU A 155 -9.25 15.99 10.76
C GLU A 155 -10.11 15.73 9.52
N VAL A 156 -9.63 16.19 8.38
CA VAL A 156 -10.12 15.84 7.04
C VAL A 156 -8.92 15.40 6.22
N MET A 157 -8.98 14.18 5.67
CA MET A 157 -7.96 13.64 4.77
C MET A 157 -8.52 13.48 3.37
N PHE A 158 -7.73 13.83 2.37
CA PHE A 158 -8.05 13.60 0.97
C PHE A 158 -6.77 13.45 0.16
N PRO A 159 -6.71 12.54 -0.80
CA PRO A 159 -5.56 12.43 -1.69
C PRO A 159 -5.59 13.56 -2.71
N MET A 160 -4.43 14.14 -2.99
CA MET A 160 -4.23 15.05 -4.11
C MET A 160 -3.14 14.47 -5.01
N THR A 161 -3.43 14.37 -6.29
CA THR A 161 -2.42 14.07 -7.30
C THR A 161 -2.14 15.33 -8.11
N SER A 162 -0.88 15.69 -8.24
CA SER A 162 -0.46 16.79 -9.09
C SER A 162 0.47 16.26 -10.18
N ASN A 163 0.19 16.61 -11.42
CA ASN A 163 1.02 16.26 -12.56
C ASN A 163 2.24 17.19 -12.70
N ASN A 164 2.40 18.15 -11.80
CA ASN A 164 3.54 19.05 -11.77
C ASN A 164 4.10 19.17 -10.35
N SER A 165 5.39 19.50 -10.24
CA SER A 165 6.11 19.67 -8.98
C SER A 165 5.71 20.90 -8.17
N GLN A 166 4.76 21.69 -8.64
CA GLN A 166 4.34 22.95 -8.01
C GLN A 166 3.20 22.76 -6.99
N GLY A 167 2.62 21.54 -6.90
CA GLY A 167 1.44 21.32 -6.08
C GLY A 167 0.18 21.97 -6.65
N GLY A 168 -0.89 21.90 -5.92
CA GLY A 168 -2.19 22.51 -6.28
C GLY A 168 -2.77 23.28 -5.11
N TRP A 169 -3.40 24.41 -5.39
CA TRP A 169 -4.16 25.14 -4.39
C TRP A 169 -5.50 24.44 -4.13
N TYR A 170 -5.89 24.36 -2.87
CA TYR A 170 -7.17 23.78 -2.50
C TYR A 170 -7.87 24.63 -1.41
N THR A 171 -9.19 24.50 -1.35
CA THR A 171 -10.00 25.01 -0.25
C THR A 171 -10.91 23.90 0.24
N ILE A 172 -10.74 23.51 1.50
CA ILE A 172 -11.67 22.59 2.17
C ILE A 172 -12.71 23.45 2.90
N SER A 173 -13.99 23.12 2.67
CA SER A 173 -15.10 23.75 3.40
C SER A 173 -16.00 22.67 3.99
N VAL A 174 -16.38 22.81 5.24
CA VAL A 174 -17.29 21.90 5.92
C VAL A 174 -18.63 22.59 6.14
N TYR A 175 -19.70 21.89 5.80
CA TYR A 175 -21.08 22.38 5.94
C TYR A 175 -21.89 21.43 6.83
N ARG A 176 -22.74 21.98 7.67
CA ARG A 176 -23.86 21.28 8.27
C ARG A 176 -25.05 21.43 7.36
N LEU A 177 -25.45 20.36 6.70
CA LEU A 177 -26.52 20.39 5.75
C LEU A 177 -27.89 20.57 6.43
N LYS A 178 -28.83 21.16 5.70
CA LYS A 178 -30.25 21.20 6.10
C LYS A 178 -30.89 19.83 5.88
N ASN A 179 -31.97 19.59 6.57
CA ASN A 179 -32.86 18.46 6.21
C ASN A 179 -33.32 18.66 4.76
N ASN A 180 -33.28 17.60 3.96
CA ASN A 180 -33.61 17.61 2.55
C ASN A 180 -32.68 18.50 1.65
N ALA A 181 -31.41 18.67 2.05
CA ALA A 181 -30.43 19.36 1.23
C ALA A 181 -30.32 18.74 -0.16
N GLN A 182 -30.33 19.57 -1.20
CA GLN A 182 -30.20 19.15 -2.61
C GLN A 182 -28.77 19.34 -3.13
N SER A 183 -27.93 19.98 -2.36
CA SER A 183 -26.54 20.29 -2.70
C SER A 183 -25.64 20.11 -1.48
N PRO A 184 -24.36 19.71 -1.67
CA PRO A 184 -23.39 19.60 -0.57
C PRO A 184 -23.05 20.94 0.10
N VAL A 185 -23.48 22.06 -0.46
CA VAL A 185 -23.32 23.39 0.14
C VAL A 185 -24.64 23.98 0.68
N ASP A 186 -25.73 23.22 0.63
CA ASP A 186 -27.04 23.67 1.11
C ASP A 186 -27.16 23.50 2.64
N GLY A 187 -26.55 24.42 3.34
CA GLY A 187 -26.50 24.42 4.79
C GLY A 187 -25.70 25.55 5.39
N THR A 188 -25.32 25.35 6.63
CA THR A 188 -24.48 26.33 7.35
C THR A 188 -23.03 25.95 7.19
N LYS A 189 -22.21 26.81 6.62
CA LYS A 189 -20.75 26.63 6.59
C LYS A 189 -20.22 26.69 8.01
N LEU A 190 -19.54 25.64 8.44
CA LEU A 190 -18.96 25.50 9.78
C LEU A 190 -17.53 26.01 9.81
N CYS A 191 -16.74 25.66 8.81
CA CYS A 191 -15.36 26.12 8.68
C CYS A 191 -14.88 26.04 7.23
N SER A 192 -13.73 26.66 6.98
CA SER A 192 -13.01 26.58 5.71
C SER A 192 -11.51 26.71 5.98
N LYS A 193 -10.70 25.96 5.22
CA LYS A 193 -9.24 26.02 5.25
C LYS A 193 -8.70 25.96 3.84
N GLN A 194 -7.68 26.74 3.57
CA GLN A 194 -6.92 26.75 2.32
C GLN A 194 -5.52 26.20 2.53
N GLY A 195 -4.94 25.61 1.49
CA GLY A 195 -3.58 25.14 1.46
C GLY A 195 -3.05 24.98 0.05
#